data_a68cfc95af387430750b803f55698053
#
_entry.id   a68cfc95af387430750b803f55698053
#
_cell.length_a   1.000
_cell.length_b   1.000
_cell.length_c   1.000
_cell.angle_alpha   90.00
_cell.angle_beta   90.00
_cell.angle_gamma   90.00
#
_symmetry.space_group_name_H-M   'P 1'
#
loop_
_entity.id
_entity.type
_entity.pdbx_description
1 polymer ?
#
loop_
_entity_poly.entity_id
_entity_poly.type
_entity_poly.pdbx_seq_one_letter_code
_entity_poly.pdbx_strand_id
1 'polypeptide(L)'
;LGPAPGPRAVAFLADWLGLNGDRKARDTRKAILDERGRLAPFMLVADVTAGKRSYAILEVARAKLADDVMESCRISEERFDRVGLMWLLYLDDPDNLELVFHLDRTQRKGFARMVLSSSAKPNGQTAPAFFARDNIQAVLDEFEQEQRSLRQSHCAAILDDGGRYQVFVKRDNKPAFVAHGSKNTFGFEREWMVLRFDPDLRRVHICSVSPDKPLAIANLVAGRFFGRTVSYENETIATPVAKIRALLDRFISEPDVLPLVEVTTKNFGLEGSPQLRLSDPENNSLALAIGQLDGVFGSPLAHVEEIESLKVFYAKKRIKIIFEAADEEKESFVVRYADQPLNGTQRREFESLMEETYGITVLSTEKCYAD
;
A
#
# COMPACT_ATOMS: atom_id res chain seq x y z
N LEU A 1 -24.68 7.08 -4.60
CA LEU A 1 -25.03 5.77 -4.08
C LEU A 1 -24.94 4.79 -5.23
N GLY A 2 -24.15 3.71 -5.10
CA GLY A 2 -24.08 2.62 -6.04
C GLY A 2 -25.46 1.98 -6.31
N PRO A 3 -25.54 0.90 -7.10
CA PRO A 3 -26.81 0.26 -7.43
C PRO A 3 -27.61 0.04 -6.15
N ALA A 4 -28.90 0.40 -6.20
CA ALA A 4 -29.78 0.40 -5.04
C ALA A 4 -29.58 -0.89 -4.22
N PRO A 5 -29.39 -0.83 -2.91
CA PRO A 5 -29.21 -1.99 -2.08
C PRO A 5 -30.35 -2.97 -2.31
N GLY A 6 -30.02 -4.25 -2.46
CA GLY A 6 -31.01 -5.29 -2.69
C GLY A 6 -32.05 -5.36 -1.56
N PRO A 7 -33.22 -5.97 -1.79
CA PRO A 7 -34.31 -6.02 -0.83
C PRO A 7 -33.89 -6.47 0.58
N ARG A 8 -32.94 -7.43 0.67
CA ARG A 8 -32.39 -7.91 1.95
C ARG A 8 -31.62 -6.85 2.71
N ALA A 9 -30.80 -6.05 2.01
CA ALA A 9 -30.04 -4.96 2.62
C ALA A 9 -30.98 -3.84 3.11
N VAL A 10 -32.03 -3.53 2.36
CA VAL A 10 -33.04 -2.56 2.80
C VAL A 10 -33.76 -3.03 4.05
N ALA A 11 -34.19 -4.28 4.11
CA ALA A 11 -34.85 -4.85 5.26
C ALA A 11 -33.95 -4.84 6.50
N PHE A 12 -32.70 -5.27 6.35
CA PHE A 12 -31.70 -5.26 7.41
C PHE A 12 -31.43 -3.84 7.93
N LEU A 13 -31.21 -2.87 7.04
CA LEU A 13 -30.98 -1.48 7.43
C LEU A 13 -32.20 -0.88 8.15
N ALA A 14 -33.40 -1.21 7.71
CA ALA A 14 -34.63 -0.72 8.35
C ALA A 14 -34.76 -1.29 9.77
N ASP A 15 -34.50 -2.57 9.95
CA ASP A 15 -34.51 -3.24 11.25
C ASP A 15 -33.46 -2.66 12.19
N TRP A 16 -32.23 -2.55 11.71
CA TRP A 16 -31.11 -1.98 12.47
C TRP A 16 -31.36 -0.51 12.91
N LEU A 17 -32.01 0.30 12.06
CA LEU A 17 -32.37 1.68 12.38
C LEU A 17 -33.63 1.78 13.26
N GLY A 18 -34.29 0.66 13.55
CA GLY A 18 -35.57 0.65 14.29
C GLY A 18 -36.73 1.23 13.51
N LEU A 19 -36.65 1.21 12.16
CA LEU A 19 -37.68 1.75 11.28
C LEU A 19 -38.83 0.78 11.02
N ASN A 20 -39.06 -0.17 11.94
CA ASN A 20 -40.05 -1.22 11.82
C ASN A 20 -41.48 -0.64 11.76
N GLY A 21 -42.21 -0.99 10.72
CA GLY A 21 -43.59 -0.63 10.47
C GLY A 21 -44.01 -1.01 9.06
N ASP A 22 -45.29 -1.16 8.84
CA ASP A 22 -45.93 -1.47 7.53
C ASP A 22 -45.71 -0.36 6.50
N ARG A 23 -44.46 -0.09 6.15
CA ARG A 23 -44.05 0.93 5.19
C ARG A 23 -43.88 0.35 3.81
N LYS A 24 -44.33 1.07 2.78
CA LYS A 24 -43.99 0.71 1.40
C LYS A 24 -42.46 0.79 1.21
N ALA A 25 -41.90 -0.06 0.39
CA ALA A 25 -40.45 -0.11 0.13
C ALA A 25 -39.81 1.23 -0.23
N ARG A 26 -40.55 2.13 -0.90
CA ARG A 26 -40.13 3.49 -1.23
C ARG A 26 -39.97 4.36 0.02
N ASP A 27 -40.95 4.26 0.93
CA ASP A 27 -40.98 5.08 2.15
C ASP A 27 -39.90 4.58 3.15
N THR A 28 -39.68 3.27 3.20
CA THR A 28 -38.56 2.65 3.97
C THR A 28 -37.21 3.15 3.47
N ARG A 29 -36.99 3.17 2.15
CA ARG A 29 -35.75 3.72 1.57
C ARG A 29 -35.55 5.19 1.89
N LYS A 30 -36.63 6.00 1.84
CA LYS A 30 -36.56 7.41 2.18
C LYS A 30 -36.19 7.58 3.66
N ALA A 31 -36.87 6.88 4.57
CA ALA A 31 -36.58 6.93 6.00
C ALA A 31 -35.14 6.48 6.34
N ILE A 32 -34.59 5.47 5.66
CA ILE A 32 -33.18 5.09 5.78
C ILE A 32 -32.24 6.24 5.36
N LEU A 33 -32.57 6.92 4.27
CA LEU A 33 -31.76 8.06 3.80
C LEU A 33 -31.85 9.29 4.72
N ASP A 34 -32.96 9.47 5.40
CA ASP A 34 -33.14 10.55 6.40
C ASP A 34 -32.23 10.32 7.62
N GLU A 35 -31.89 9.03 7.93
CA GLU A 35 -30.94 8.61 8.99
C GLU A 35 -29.47 8.55 8.51
N ARG A 36 -29.13 9.26 7.43
CA ARG A 36 -27.81 9.21 6.79
C ARG A 36 -26.62 9.39 7.74
N GLY A 37 -26.79 10.16 8.82
CA GLY A 37 -25.72 10.36 9.82
C GLY A 37 -25.33 9.07 10.54
N ARG A 38 -26.29 8.21 10.83
CA ARG A 38 -26.06 6.87 11.44
C ARG A 38 -25.47 5.88 10.44
N LEU A 39 -25.68 6.11 9.15
CA LEU A 39 -25.14 5.29 8.06
C LEU A 39 -23.77 5.77 7.54
N ALA A 40 -23.31 6.94 7.99
CA ALA A 40 -22.09 7.55 7.48
C ALA A 40 -20.86 6.61 7.51
N PRO A 41 -20.61 5.81 8.57
CA PRO A 41 -19.50 4.87 8.59
C PRO A 41 -19.56 3.83 7.45
N PHE A 42 -20.74 3.28 7.19
CA PHE A 42 -20.95 2.29 6.13
C PHE A 42 -20.87 2.91 4.74
N MET A 43 -21.40 4.12 4.58
CA MET A 43 -21.29 4.86 3.33
C MET A 43 -19.83 5.14 2.99
N LEU A 44 -19.02 5.52 4.00
CA LEU A 44 -17.60 5.77 3.85
C LEU A 44 -16.86 4.50 3.40
N VAL A 45 -17.10 3.38 4.10
CA VAL A 45 -16.44 2.11 3.75
C VAL A 45 -16.93 1.59 2.41
N ALA A 46 -18.24 1.72 2.11
CA ALA A 46 -18.79 1.32 0.81
C ALA A 46 -18.20 2.15 -0.33
N ASP A 47 -18.02 3.44 -0.15
CA ASP A 47 -17.40 4.33 -1.15
C ASP A 47 -15.93 3.97 -1.36
N VAL A 48 -15.19 3.75 -0.29
CA VAL A 48 -13.78 3.37 -0.32
C VAL A 48 -13.57 1.99 -0.95
N THR A 49 -14.46 1.03 -0.66
CA THR A 49 -14.35 -0.36 -1.15
C THR A 49 -15.17 -0.62 -2.40
N ALA A 50 -15.87 0.40 -2.93
CA ALA A 50 -16.63 0.30 -4.18
C ALA A 50 -15.76 -0.23 -5.32
N GLY A 51 -16.29 -1.16 -6.10
CA GLY A 51 -15.57 -1.82 -7.18
C GLY A 51 -14.76 -3.05 -6.72
N LYS A 52 -13.58 -3.26 -7.28
CA LYS A 52 -12.77 -4.49 -7.12
C LYS A 52 -11.98 -4.57 -5.79
N ARG A 53 -12.21 -3.68 -4.83
CA ARG A 53 -11.35 -3.47 -3.66
C ARG A 53 -11.87 -4.12 -2.38
N SER A 54 -12.32 -5.36 -2.46
CA SER A 54 -12.83 -6.12 -1.30
C SER A 54 -11.74 -6.71 -0.41
N TYR A 55 -10.49 -6.59 -0.79
CA TYR A 55 -9.38 -7.20 -0.06
C TYR A 55 -9.28 -6.71 1.38
N ALA A 56 -9.42 -5.40 1.61
CA ALA A 56 -9.34 -4.84 2.96
C ALA A 56 -10.42 -5.38 3.89
N ILE A 57 -11.66 -5.56 3.40
CA ILE A 57 -12.74 -6.17 4.19
C ILE A 57 -12.40 -7.60 4.56
N LEU A 58 -11.92 -8.39 3.60
CA LEU A 58 -11.57 -9.79 3.82
C LEU A 58 -10.41 -9.94 4.81
N GLU A 59 -9.38 -9.10 4.70
CA GLU A 59 -8.22 -9.13 5.58
C GLU A 59 -8.61 -8.80 7.03
N VAL A 60 -9.38 -7.74 7.24
CA VAL A 60 -9.87 -7.38 8.58
C VAL A 60 -10.85 -8.43 9.11
N ALA A 61 -11.73 -8.97 8.26
CA ALA A 61 -12.66 -10.02 8.66
C ALA A 61 -11.93 -11.28 9.14
N ARG A 62 -10.93 -11.75 8.41
CA ARG A 62 -10.09 -12.90 8.82
C ARG A 62 -9.37 -12.68 10.14
N ALA A 63 -8.99 -11.45 10.44
CA ALA A 63 -8.28 -11.12 11.67
C ALA A 63 -9.19 -10.88 12.89
N LYS A 64 -10.48 -10.59 12.67
CA LYS A 64 -11.39 -10.13 13.71
C LYS A 64 -12.59 -11.05 13.95
N LEU A 65 -13.09 -11.69 12.91
CA LEU A 65 -14.27 -12.57 13.01
C LEU A 65 -13.84 -14.02 13.18
N ALA A 66 -14.64 -14.79 13.92
CA ALA A 66 -14.48 -16.24 13.99
C ALA A 66 -14.79 -16.88 12.61
N ASP A 67 -14.13 -17.99 12.32
CA ASP A 67 -14.21 -18.65 11.00
C ASP A 67 -15.64 -19.01 10.61
N ASP A 68 -16.46 -19.51 11.54
CA ASP A 68 -17.86 -19.87 11.31
C ASP A 68 -18.73 -18.63 10.98
N VAL A 69 -18.45 -17.51 11.65
CA VAL A 69 -19.12 -16.23 11.38
C VAL A 69 -18.75 -15.73 9.97
N MET A 70 -17.49 -15.81 9.61
CA MET A 70 -17.01 -15.40 8.28
C MET A 70 -17.61 -16.31 7.18
N GLU A 71 -17.66 -17.64 7.42
CA GLU A 71 -18.25 -18.60 6.50
C GLU A 71 -19.75 -18.35 6.22
N SER A 72 -20.49 -17.81 7.19
CA SER A 72 -21.90 -17.43 6.99
C SER A 72 -22.11 -16.41 5.86
N CYS A 73 -21.06 -15.66 5.52
CA CYS A 73 -21.05 -14.70 4.44
C CYS A 73 -20.49 -15.27 3.12
N ARG A 74 -20.15 -16.55 3.05
CA ARG A 74 -19.62 -17.17 1.83
C ARG A 74 -20.72 -17.31 0.78
N ILE A 75 -20.45 -16.82 -0.43
CA ILE A 75 -21.33 -16.95 -1.59
C ILE A 75 -20.87 -18.12 -2.49
N SER A 76 -19.56 -18.31 -2.64
CA SER A 76 -18.92 -19.40 -3.38
C SER A 76 -17.50 -19.62 -2.83
N GLU A 77 -16.78 -20.62 -3.34
CA GLU A 77 -15.42 -20.97 -2.88
C GLU A 77 -14.48 -19.77 -2.79
N GLU A 78 -14.58 -18.82 -3.74
CA GLU A 78 -13.69 -17.64 -3.80
C GLU A 78 -14.39 -16.31 -3.48
N ARG A 79 -15.70 -16.33 -3.16
CA ARG A 79 -16.47 -15.10 -3.02
C ARG A 79 -17.24 -15.03 -1.72
N PHE A 80 -17.10 -13.89 -1.06
CA PHE A 80 -17.85 -13.54 0.13
C PHE A 80 -18.80 -12.37 -0.14
N ASP A 81 -19.91 -12.33 0.60
CA ASP A 81 -20.78 -11.16 0.69
C ASP A 81 -20.07 -10.05 1.49
N ARG A 82 -19.54 -9.09 0.75
CA ARG A 82 -18.80 -7.96 1.33
C ARG A 82 -19.66 -7.08 2.22
N VAL A 83 -20.92 -6.93 1.87
CA VAL A 83 -21.87 -6.12 2.67
C VAL A 83 -22.16 -6.84 3.96
N GLY A 84 -22.40 -8.14 3.91
CA GLY A 84 -22.56 -8.98 5.09
C GLY A 84 -21.34 -8.93 6.01
N LEU A 85 -20.14 -9.15 5.47
CA LEU A 85 -18.90 -9.06 6.26
C LEU A 85 -18.70 -7.69 6.90
N MET A 86 -18.97 -6.60 6.16
CA MET A 86 -18.88 -5.26 6.70
C MET A 86 -19.84 -5.01 7.87
N TRP A 87 -21.06 -5.57 7.79
CA TRP A 87 -22.01 -5.50 8.89
C TRP A 87 -21.56 -6.31 10.11
N LEU A 88 -21.06 -7.51 9.90
CA LEU A 88 -20.53 -8.34 10.98
C LEU A 88 -19.34 -7.67 11.68
N LEU A 89 -18.41 -7.09 10.91
CA LEU A 89 -17.31 -6.31 11.45
C LEU A 89 -17.77 -5.12 12.29
N TYR A 90 -18.82 -4.40 11.83
CA TYR A 90 -19.38 -3.29 12.58
C TYR A 90 -20.07 -3.74 13.86
N LEU A 91 -20.81 -4.86 13.83
CA LEU A 91 -21.51 -5.40 14.99
C LEU A 91 -20.53 -5.95 16.03
N ASP A 92 -19.38 -6.48 15.58
CA ASP A 92 -18.31 -6.93 16.47
C ASP A 92 -17.66 -5.71 17.17
N ASP A 93 -17.18 -4.76 16.41
CA ASP A 93 -16.61 -3.50 16.90
C ASP A 93 -16.71 -2.41 15.81
N PRO A 94 -17.41 -1.28 16.07
CA PRO A 94 -17.48 -0.18 15.12
C PRO A 94 -16.12 0.34 14.61
N ASP A 95 -15.06 0.22 15.42
CA ASP A 95 -13.71 0.63 15.05
C ASP A 95 -13.11 -0.25 13.94
N ASN A 96 -13.63 -1.46 13.71
CA ASN A 96 -13.22 -2.32 12.60
C ASN A 96 -13.50 -1.68 11.22
N LEU A 97 -14.52 -0.83 11.09
CA LEU A 97 -14.76 -0.09 9.85
C LEU A 97 -13.64 0.91 9.55
N GLU A 98 -13.11 1.54 10.58
CA GLU A 98 -11.98 2.46 10.44
C GLU A 98 -10.72 1.70 10.00
N LEU A 99 -10.49 0.50 10.54
CA LEU A 99 -9.40 -0.39 10.10
C LEU A 99 -9.53 -0.75 8.61
N VAL A 100 -10.73 -1.16 8.16
CA VAL A 100 -10.98 -1.46 6.74
C VAL A 100 -10.68 -0.25 5.87
N PHE A 101 -11.14 0.95 6.27
CA PHE A 101 -10.90 2.18 5.54
C PHE A 101 -9.40 2.47 5.40
N HIS A 102 -8.64 2.38 6.49
CA HIS A 102 -7.22 2.69 6.48
C HIS A 102 -6.40 1.61 5.79
N LEU A 103 -6.76 0.35 5.92
CA LEU A 103 -6.11 -0.73 5.19
C LEU A 103 -6.30 -0.58 3.67
N ASP A 104 -7.51 -0.26 3.19
CA ASP A 104 -7.72 0.04 1.76
C ASP A 104 -6.89 1.24 1.30
N ARG A 105 -6.80 2.28 2.11
CA ARG A 105 -5.98 3.47 1.80
C ARG A 105 -4.49 3.15 1.76
N THR A 106 -3.99 2.32 2.67
CA THR A 106 -2.59 1.91 2.67
C THR A 106 -2.24 1.07 1.45
N GLN A 107 -3.15 0.21 1.01
CA GLN A 107 -2.95 -0.58 -0.20
C GLN A 107 -2.90 0.27 -1.47
N ARG A 108 -3.60 1.41 -1.48
CA ARG A 108 -3.52 2.36 -2.61
C ARG A 108 -2.22 3.13 -2.64
N LYS A 109 -1.72 3.52 -1.47
CA LYS A 109 -0.48 4.31 -1.35
C LYS A 109 0.78 3.45 -1.40
N GLY A 110 0.67 2.13 -1.08
CA GLY A 110 1.77 1.19 -0.92
C GLY A 110 2.65 1.50 0.31
N PHE A 111 3.81 0.88 0.41
CA PHE A 111 4.70 0.96 1.56
C PHE A 111 6.12 1.33 1.15
N ALA A 112 6.77 2.20 1.95
CA ALA A 112 8.22 2.32 1.91
C ALA A 112 8.85 1.10 2.57
N ARG A 113 9.87 0.54 1.96
CA ARG A 113 10.61 -0.63 2.47
C ARG A 113 11.86 -0.13 3.18
N MET A 114 11.97 -0.48 4.46
CA MET A 114 13.10 -0.10 5.30
C MET A 114 13.76 -1.36 5.84
N VAL A 115 15.07 -1.35 5.96
CA VAL A 115 15.90 -2.45 6.49
C VAL A 115 16.71 -1.95 7.68
N LEU A 116 16.99 -2.83 8.65
CA LEU A 116 17.89 -2.47 9.75
C LEU A 116 19.29 -2.17 9.23
N SER A 117 19.84 -1.02 9.61
CA SER A 117 21.19 -0.59 9.26
C SER A 117 22.29 -1.51 9.83
N SER A 118 21.97 -2.31 10.84
CA SER A 118 22.90 -3.24 11.46
C SER A 118 22.21 -4.54 11.89
N SER A 119 22.90 -5.66 11.83
CA SER A 119 22.37 -6.93 12.30
C SER A 119 22.12 -6.89 13.82
N ALA A 120 20.95 -7.33 14.26
CA ALA A 120 20.57 -7.43 15.66
C ALA A 120 20.00 -8.82 15.97
N LYS A 121 20.20 -9.28 17.19
CA LYS A 121 19.59 -10.53 17.69
C LYS A 121 18.50 -10.17 18.70
N PRO A 122 17.36 -10.87 18.68
CA PRO A 122 16.28 -10.65 19.64
C PRO A 122 16.79 -10.80 21.09
N ASN A 123 16.29 -9.94 21.97
CA ASN A 123 16.63 -9.96 23.40
C ASN A 123 15.75 -10.96 24.18
N GLY A 124 15.77 -12.23 23.77
CA GLY A 124 15.02 -13.29 24.44
C GLY A 124 13.48 -13.21 24.29
N GLN A 125 12.96 -12.22 23.60
CA GLN A 125 11.55 -12.06 23.33
C GLN A 125 11.16 -12.69 21.99
N THR A 126 9.96 -13.28 21.94
CA THR A 126 9.36 -13.74 20.69
C THR A 126 8.48 -12.63 20.09
N ALA A 127 8.43 -12.53 18.77
CA ALA A 127 7.64 -11.52 18.11
C ALA A 127 6.14 -11.58 18.53
N PRO A 128 5.47 -12.75 18.62
CA PRO A 128 4.08 -12.81 19.07
C PRO A 128 3.85 -12.21 20.47
N ALA A 129 4.75 -12.49 21.44
CA ALA A 129 4.64 -11.93 22.77
C ALA A 129 4.92 -10.43 22.83
N PHE A 130 5.84 -9.96 21.96
CA PHE A 130 6.20 -8.56 21.89
C PHE A 130 5.10 -7.69 21.26
N PHE A 131 4.45 -8.16 20.19
CA PHE A 131 3.38 -7.42 19.51
C PHE A 131 2.03 -7.47 20.24
N ALA A 132 2.04 -7.55 21.57
CA ALA A 132 0.87 -7.25 22.38
C ALA A 132 0.55 -5.75 22.35
N ARG A 133 -0.75 -5.41 22.37
CA ARG A 133 -1.21 -4.01 22.26
C ARG A 133 -0.59 -3.10 23.32
N ASP A 134 -0.50 -3.57 24.55
CA ASP A 134 0.04 -2.79 25.68
C ASP A 134 1.54 -2.48 25.49
N ASN A 135 2.30 -3.43 24.96
CA ASN A 135 3.72 -3.23 24.67
C ASN A 135 3.92 -2.16 23.59
N ILE A 136 3.14 -2.23 22.52
CA ILE A 136 3.21 -1.24 21.44
C ILE A 136 2.70 0.11 21.92
N GLN A 137 1.63 0.17 22.74
CA GLN A 137 1.17 1.41 23.33
C GLN A 137 2.25 2.07 24.20
N ALA A 138 2.95 1.29 25.03
CA ALA A 138 4.06 1.80 25.84
C ALA A 138 5.21 2.41 24.99
N VAL A 139 5.49 1.83 23.79
CA VAL A 139 6.45 2.43 22.85
C VAL A 139 5.93 3.75 22.30
N LEU A 140 4.65 3.84 21.97
CA LEU A 140 4.03 5.07 21.46
C LEU A 140 4.02 6.17 22.51
N ASP A 141 3.75 5.83 23.76
CA ASP A 141 3.79 6.78 24.89
C ASP A 141 5.22 7.31 25.12
N GLU A 142 6.22 6.44 25.06
CA GLU A 142 7.64 6.83 25.10
C GLU A 142 8.00 7.77 23.94
N PHE A 143 7.59 7.44 22.73
CA PHE A 143 7.80 8.29 21.56
C PHE A 143 7.26 9.71 21.76
N GLU A 144 6.02 9.87 22.26
CA GLU A 144 5.44 11.21 22.47
C GLU A 144 6.13 11.94 23.63
N GLN A 145 6.59 11.23 24.66
CA GLN A 145 7.38 11.81 25.75
C GLN A 145 8.73 12.34 25.26
N GLU A 146 9.46 11.57 24.44
CA GLU A 146 10.73 12.00 23.86
C GLU A 146 10.56 13.22 22.94
N GLN A 147 9.47 13.27 22.20
CA GLN A 147 9.13 14.42 21.34
C GLN A 147 8.67 15.65 22.15
N ARG A 148 8.50 15.54 23.48
CA ARG A 148 7.89 16.56 24.33
C ARG A 148 6.58 17.09 23.75
N SER A 149 5.81 16.21 23.13
CA SER A 149 4.59 16.52 22.40
C SER A 149 3.38 16.51 23.34
N LEU A 150 2.44 17.43 23.13
CA LEU A 150 1.11 17.35 23.73
C LEU A 150 0.16 16.44 22.93
N ARG A 151 0.64 15.86 21.85
CA ARG A 151 -0.11 14.94 21.01
C ARG A 151 -0.11 13.55 21.61
N GLN A 152 -1.08 12.76 21.19
CA GLN A 152 -1.21 11.37 21.63
C GLN A 152 -1.13 10.44 20.43
N SER A 153 -0.44 9.35 20.60
CA SER A 153 -0.39 8.23 19.66
C SER A 153 -1.07 7.01 20.27
N HIS A 154 -1.93 6.35 19.52
CA HIS A 154 -2.69 5.20 19.99
C HIS A 154 -2.47 4.00 19.06
N CYS A 155 -2.18 2.85 19.63
CA CYS A 155 -2.22 1.57 18.94
C CYS A 155 -3.69 1.19 18.68
N ALA A 156 -4.16 1.45 17.46
CA ALA A 156 -5.54 1.15 17.09
C ALA A 156 -5.78 -0.34 16.92
N ALA A 157 -4.85 -1.04 16.25
CA ALA A 157 -4.90 -2.48 16.07
C ALA A 157 -3.52 -3.04 15.74
N ILE A 158 -3.38 -4.35 15.96
CA ILE A 158 -2.28 -5.16 15.46
C ILE A 158 -2.90 -6.35 14.75
N LEU A 159 -2.57 -6.53 13.48
CA LEU A 159 -2.99 -7.69 12.70
C LEU A 159 -1.77 -8.59 12.50
N ASP A 160 -1.93 -9.88 12.77
CA ASP A 160 -0.94 -10.91 12.47
C ASP A 160 -1.32 -11.58 11.14
N ASP A 161 -0.44 -11.49 10.15
CA ASP A 161 -0.58 -12.15 8.85
C ASP A 161 0.59 -13.12 8.67
N GLY A 162 0.44 -14.31 9.28
CA GLY A 162 1.44 -15.38 9.18
C GLY A 162 2.80 -15.01 9.79
N GLY A 163 2.81 -14.29 10.91
CA GLY A 163 3.99 -13.81 11.62
C GLY A 163 4.50 -12.45 11.16
N ARG A 164 3.86 -11.82 10.18
CA ARG A 164 4.05 -10.40 9.83
C ARG A 164 3.07 -9.55 10.62
N TYR A 165 3.57 -8.61 11.39
CA TYR A 165 2.76 -7.80 12.29
C TYR A 165 2.46 -6.44 11.67
N GLN A 166 1.18 -6.17 11.38
CA GLN A 166 0.74 -4.86 10.93
C GLN A 166 0.22 -4.05 12.11
N VAL A 167 0.97 -3.04 12.50
CA VAL A 167 0.62 -2.12 13.58
C VAL A 167 -0.05 -0.89 13.00
N PHE A 168 -1.29 -0.66 13.41
CA PHE A 168 -2.06 0.53 13.04
C PHE A 168 -1.97 1.56 14.14
N VAL A 169 -1.41 2.72 13.82
CA VAL A 169 -1.23 3.82 14.76
C VAL A 169 -2.10 5.01 14.35
N LYS A 170 -2.91 5.49 15.28
CA LYS A 170 -3.62 6.78 15.20
C LYS A 170 -2.82 7.81 15.99
N ARG A 171 -2.44 8.91 15.37
CA ARG A 171 -1.74 10.01 16.03
C ARG A 171 -2.48 11.31 15.88
N ASP A 172 -2.57 12.09 16.95
CA ASP A 172 -3.05 13.47 16.87
C ASP A 172 -2.10 14.31 16.00
N ASN A 173 -2.63 14.96 14.96
CA ASN A 173 -1.83 15.77 14.06
C ASN A 173 -1.93 17.25 14.46
N LYS A 174 -2.84 17.98 13.89
CA LYS A 174 -3.03 19.41 14.19
C LYS A 174 -4.40 19.68 14.79
N PRO A 175 -4.52 20.71 15.64
CA PRO A 175 -5.83 21.16 16.08
C PRO A 175 -6.68 21.58 14.88
N ALA A 176 -7.94 21.15 14.86
CA ALA A 176 -8.87 21.47 13.81
C ALA A 176 -10.30 21.58 14.33
N PHE A 177 -11.15 22.19 13.53
CA PHE A 177 -12.59 22.11 13.74
C PHE A 177 -13.10 20.78 13.17
N VAL A 178 -13.63 19.93 14.03
CA VAL A 178 -14.22 18.66 13.63
C VAL A 178 -15.73 18.82 13.60
N ALA A 179 -16.34 18.56 12.45
CA ALA A 179 -17.79 18.63 12.31
C ALA A 179 -18.46 17.44 13.00
N HIS A 180 -19.38 17.70 13.91
CA HIS A 180 -20.24 16.71 14.53
C HIS A 180 -21.71 17.07 14.29
N GLY A 181 -22.30 16.49 13.24
CA GLY A 181 -23.61 16.87 12.75
C GLY A 181 -23.64 18.32 12.25
N SER A 182 -24.47 19.17 12.85
CA SER A 182 -24.60 20.61 12.53
C SER A 182 -23.66 21.50 13.39
N LYS A 183 -22.90 20.93 14.32
CA LYS A 183 -22.02 21.67 15.23
C LYS A 183 -20.57 21.38 14.89
N ASN A 184 -19.70 22.37 15.09
CA ASN A 184 -18.27 22.20 15.07
C ASN A 184 -17.76 22.08 16.50
N THR A 185 -16.88 21.11 16.73
CA THR A 185 -16.15 20.95 17.99
C THR A 185 -14.67 21.12 17.74
N PHE A 186 -13.93 21.57 18.75
CA PHE A 186 -12.46 21.54 18.68
C PHE A 186 -11.98 20.10 18.88
N GLY A 187 -11.03 19.70 18.10
CA GLY A 187 -10.40 18.39 18.19
C GLY A 187 -9.07 18.38 17.46
N PHE A 188 -8.50 17.21 17.34
CA PHE A 188 -7.29 16.99 16.52
C PHE A 188 -7.66 16.21 15.28
N GLU A 189 -7.16 16.65 14.12
CA GLU A 189 -7.12 15.78 12.95
C GLU A 189 -6.27 14.56 13.31
N ARG A 190 -6.70 13.39 12.88
CA ARG A 190 -5.97 12.15 13.11
C ARG A 190 -5.13 11.78 11.90
N GLU A 191 -3.85 11.55 12.15
CA GLU A 191 -2.96 10.93 11.18
C GLU A 191 -2.90 9.42 11.43
N TRP A 192 -2.96 8.66 10.35
CA TRP A 192 -2.84 7.23 10.40
C TRP A 192 -1.51 6.80 9.79
N MET A 193 -0.87 5.89 10.50
CA MET A 193 0.36 5.25 10.09
C MET A 193 0.17 3.75 10.19
N VAL A 194 0.69 3.01 9.23
CA VAL A 194 0.74 1.55 9.28
C VAL A 194 2.18 1.11 9.14
N LEU A 195 2.63 0.35 10.12
CA LEU A 195 3.94 -0.26 10.18
C LEU A 195 3.77 -1.77 10.05
N ARG A 196 4.33 -2.37 9.00
CA ARG A 196 4.31 -3.82 8.80
C ARG A 196 5.71 -4.35 9.03
N PHE A 197 5.89 -5.09 10.11
CA PHE A 197 7.16 -5.72 10.48
C PHE A 197 7.21 -7.14 9.96
N ASP A 198 8.36 -7.55 9.41
CA ASP A 198 8.65 -8.94 9.13
C ASP A 198 8.82 -9.73 10.45
N PRO A 199 8.72 -11.07 10.43
CA PRO A 199 8.77 -11.90 11.65
C PRO A 199 10.04 -11.71 12.48
N ASP A 200 11.16 -11.37 11.86
CA ASP A 200 12.47 -11.15 12.51
C ASP A 200 12.75 -9.65 12.78
N LEU A 201 11.82 -8.75 12.49
CA LEU A 201 11.93 -7.30 12.57
C LEU A 201 13.15 -6.70 11.81
N ARG A 202 13.75 -7.45 10.89
CA ARG A 202 14.84 -6.91 10.07
C ARG A 202 14.35 -5.92 9.03
N ARG A 203 13.11 -6.06 8.60
CA ARG A 203 12.45 -5.14 7.68
C ARG A 203 11.19 -4.59 8.29
N VAL A 204 10.91 -3.35 7.96
CA VAL A 204 9.62 -2.71 8.23
C VAL A 204 9.14 -2.03 6.96
N HIS A 205 7.86 -2.20 6.68
CA HIS A 205 7.19 -1.51 5.59
C HIS A 205 6.32 -0.41 6.17
N ILE A 206 6.54 0.82 5.76
CA ILE A 206 5.91 2.02 6.33
C ILE A 206 4.93 2.60 5.33
N CYS A 207 3.69 2.83 5.75
CA CYS A 207 2.70 3.60 5.01
C CYS A 207 2.18 4.75 5.87
N SER A 208 2.47 5.97 5.47
CA SER A 208 2.08 7.20 6.15
C SER A 208 2.05 8.38 5.19
N VAL A 209 1.55 9.51 5.64
CA VAL A 209 1.62 10.79 4.90
C VAL A 209 2.98 11.45 5.11
N SER A 210 3.52 11.36 6.33
CA SER A 210 4.83 11.91 6.71
C SER A 210 5.79 10.77 7.07
N PRO A 211 7.01 10.75 6.54
CA PRO A 211 7.96 9.65 6.79
C PRO A 211 8.59 9.66 8.18
N ASP A 212 8.93 10.81 8.73
CA ASP A 212 9.81 10.94 9.91
C ASP A 212 9.24 10.27 11.15
N LYS A 213 7.95 10.48 11.41
CA LYS A 213 7.31 9.99 12.63
C LYS A 213 7.17 8.46 12.64
N PRO A 214 6.63 7.81 11.59
CA PRO A 214 6.53 6.36 11.57
C PRO A 214 7.90 5.67 11.57
N LEU A 215 8.93 6.28 10.98
CA LEU A 215 10.29 5.75 11.03
C LEU A 215 10.86 5.81 12.46
N ALA A 216 10.68 6.92 13.15
CA ALA A 216 11.09 7.06 14.55
C ALA A 216 10.37 6.05 15.45
N ILE A 217 9.06 5.86 15.28
CA ILE A 217 8.29 4.83 16.00
C ILE A 217 8.82 3.42 15.66
N ALA A 218 9.08 3.12 14.39
CA ALA A 218 9.62 1.83 13.99
C ALA A 218 10.99 1.55 14.63
N ASN A 219 11.85 2.56 14.71
CA ASN A 219 13.16 2.46 15.37
C ASN A 219 13.00 2.16 16.87
N LEU A 220 12.07 2.82 17.57
CA LEU A 220 11.79 2.53 18.98
C LEU A 220 11.23 1.12 19.18
N VAL A 221 10.27 0.69 18.33
CA VAL A 221 9.72 -0.68 18.36
C VAL A 221 10.85 -1.69 18.22
N ALA A 222 11.70 -1.54 17.21
CA ALA A 222 12.82 -2.44 17.00
C ALA A 222 13.87 -2.35 18.14
N GLY A 223 14.16 -1.15 18.62
CA GLY A 223 15.06 -0.93 19.74
C GLY A 223 14.62 -1.68 21.00
N ARG A 224 13.33 -1.64 21.33
CA ARG A 224 12.77 -2.40 22.44
C ARG A 224 12.81 -3.92 22.21
N PHE A 225 12.49 -4.36 21.00
CA PHE A 225 12.54 -5.79 20.66
C PHE A 225 13.96 -6.36 20.76
N PHE A 226 14.95 -5.64 20.26
CA PHE A 226 16.35 -6.07 20.29
C PHE A 226 17.10 -5.72 21.58
N GLY A 227 16.48 -4.92 22.48
CA GLY A 227 17.09 -4.45 23.73
C GLY A 227 18.31 -3.55 23.53
N ARG A 228 18.40 -2.85 22.41
CA ARG A 228 19.46 -1.89 22.07
C ARG A 228 18.98 -0.88 21.05
N THR A 229 19.64 0.26 20.97
CA THR A 229 19.36 1.24 19.91
C THR A 229 19.68 0.65 18.54
N VAL A 230 18.70 0.69 17.65
CA VAL A 230 18.80 0.29 16.25
C VAL A 230 18.10 1.34 15.40
N SER A 231 18.44 1.40 14.12
CA SER A 231 17.78 2.27 13.15
C SER A 231 17.45 1.51 11.88
N TYR A 232 16.35 1.90 11.26
CA TYR A 232 16.02 1.49 9.91
C TYR A 232 16.48 2.55 8.91
N GLU A 233 16.90 2.09 7.76
CA GLU A 233 17.26 2.91 6.60
C GLU A 233 16.47 2.44 5.37
N ASN A 234 16.43 3.25 4.32
CA ASN A 234 15.80 2.84 3.07
C ASN A 234 16.44 1.54 2.55
N GLU A 235 15.62 0.54 2.24
CA GLU A 235 16.12 -0.69 1.65
C GLU A 235 16.68 -0.37 0.27
N THR A 236 17.98 -0.50 0.11
CA THR A 236 18.67 -0.34 -1.18
C THR A 236 19.05 -1.72 -1.68
N ILE A 237 18.35 -2.16 -2.72
CA ILE A 237 18.62 -3.45 -3.36
C ILE A 237 19.35 -3.16 -4.67
N ALA A 238 20.67 -3.30 -4.64
CA ALA A 238 21.49 -3.12 -5.82
C ALA A 238 21.34 -4.32 -6.77
N THR A 239 20.99 -4.05 -8.00
CA THR A 239 20.89 -5.04 -9.09
C THR A 239 22.09 -4.85 -10.00
N PRO A 240 22.92 -5.90 -10.22
CA PRO A 240 24.05 -5.83 -11.14
C PRO A 240 23.62 -5.41 -12.55
N VAL A 241 24.41 -4.58 -13.21
CA VAL A 241 24.14 -4.08 -14.57
C VAL A 241 23.89 -5.23 -15.56
N ALA A 242 24.57 -6.36 -15.40
CA ALA A 242 24.35 -7.55 -16.23
C ALA A 242 22.92 -8.07 -16.18
N LYS A 243 22.27 -8.06 -15.00
CA LYS A 243 20.87 -8.47 -14.87
C LYS A 243 19.92 -7.46 -15.52
N ILE A 244 20.23 -6.16 -15.41
CA ILE A 244 19.44 -5.12 -16.06
C ILE A 244 19.56 -5.24 -17.58
N ARG A 245 20.75 -5.48 -18.12
CA ARG A 245 20.92 -5.75 -19.54
C ARG A 245 20.09 -6.95 -20.01
N ALA A 246 20.12 -8.05 -19.27
CA ALA A 246 19.27 -9.20 -19.57
C ALA A 246 17.78 -8.88 -19.54
N LEU A 247 17.32 -8.01 -18.63
CA LEU A 247 15.94 -7.50 -18.64
C LEU A 247 15.65 -6.70 -19.92
N LEU A 248 16.54 -5.78 -20.30
CA LEU A 248 16.38 -4.94 -21.48
C LEU A 248 16.35 -5.77 -22.77
N ASP A 249 17.21 -6.78 -22.87
CA ASP A 249 17.21 -7.73 -23.98
C ASP A 249 15.89 -8.50 -24.08
N ARG A 250 15.31 -8.89 -22.95
CA ARG A 250 14.02 -9.58 -22.90
C ARG A 250 12.84 -8.70 -23.29
N PHE A 251 12.89 -7.40 -23.09
CA PHE A 251 11.87 -6.48 -23.59
C PHE A 251 11.77 -6.49 -25.12
N ILE A 252 12.88 -6.84 -25.80
CA ILE A 252 12.95 -6.92 -27.25
C ILE A 252 12.64 -8.34 -27.74
N SER A 253 13.20 -9.37 -27.09
CA SER A 253 13.06 -10.76 -27.52
C SER A 253 11.73 -11.40 -27.09
N GLU A 254 11.13 -10.97 -25.99
CA GLU A 254 9.90 -11.49 -25.40
C GLU A 254 8.88 -10.35 -25.13
N PRO A 255 8.50 -9.56 -26.14
CA PRO A 255 7.71 -8.34 -25.95
C PRO A 255 6.30 -8.58 -25.41
N ASP A 256 5.79 -9.81 -25.49
CA ASP A 256 4.43 -10.14 -25.03
C ASP A 256 4.33 -10.29 -23.51
N VAL A 257 5.43 -10.56 -22.81
CA VAL A 257 5.42 -10.77 -21.34
C VAL A 257 5.31 -9.43 -20.61
N LEU A 258 6.17 -8.48 -20.97
CA LEU A 258 6.18 -7.13 -20.42
C LEU A 258 6.57 -6.13 -21.51
N PRO A 259 5.60 -5.67 -22.32
CA PRO A 259 5.87 -4.81 -23.47
C PRO A 259 6.53 -3.49 -23.05
N LEU A 260 7.66 -3.15 -23.68
CA LEU A 260 8.28 -1.83 -23.55
C LEU A 260 7.55 -0.86 -24.48
N VAL A 261 7.02 0.24 -23.93
CA VAL A 261 6.19 1.21 -24.65
C VAL A 261 6.80 2.61 -24.76
N GLU A 262 7.81 2.89 -23.95
CA GLU A 262 8.55 4.15 -24.01
C GLU A 262 9.95 3.94 -23.45
N VAL A 263 10.93 4.57 -24.08
CA VAL A 263 12.29 4.72 -23.54
C VAL A 263 12.72 6.18 -23.69
N THR A 264 13.35 6.71 -22.65
CA THR A 264 13.98 8.03 -22.65
C THR A 264 15.45 7.85 -22.28
N THR A 265 16.35 8.26 -23.17
CA THR A 265 17.81 8.18 -22.96
C THR A 265 18.45 9.53 -23.09
N LYS A 266 19.60 9.71 -22.41
CA LYS A 266 20.51 10.83 -22.55
C LYS A 266 21.71 10.41 -23.38
N ASN A 267 22.36 11.37 -24.04
CA ASN A 267 23.63 11.15 -24.73
C ASN A 267 23.65 10.05 -25.79
N PHE A 268 22.58 9.91 -26.55
CA PHE A 268 22.42 8.84 -27.56
C PHE A 268 23.44 8.96 -28.70
N GLY A 269 24.75 8.98 -28.40
CA GLY A 269 25.83 9.01 -29.39
C GLY A 269 25.87 10.22 -30.34
N LEU A 270 25.07 11.24 -30.06
CA LEU A 270 25.00 12.47 -30.85
C LEU A 270 25.82 13.58 -30.21
N GLU A 271 26.35 14.52 -31.02
CA GLU A 271 27.06 15.66 -30.48
C GLU A 271 26.17 16.52 -29.58
N GLY A 272 26.73 16.98 -28.48
CA GLY A 272 26.00 17.64 -27.40
C GLY A 272 25.54 16.63 -26.33
N SER A 273 24.43 16.89 -25.66
CA SER A 273 23.80 15.95 -24.70
C SER A 273 22.30 15.86 -24.97
N PRO A 274 21.91 15.45 -26.20
CA PRO A 274 20.50 15.40 -26.56
C PRO A 274 19.78 14.30 -25.82
N GLN A 275 18.53 14.56 -25.47
CA GLN A 275 17.61 13.54 -24.95
C GLN A 275 16.84 12.92 -26.12
N LEU A 276 16.87 11.60 -26.22
CA LEU A 276 16.02 10.86 -27.15
C LEU A 276 14.85 10.25 -26.39
N ARG A 277 13.63 10.49 -26.87
CA ARG A 277 12.45 9.80 -26.40
C ARG A 277 11.80 9.04 -27.55
N LEU A 278 11.72 7.73 -27.40
CA LEU A 278 11.01 6.85 -28.30
C LEU A 278 9.73 6.35 -27.58
N SER A 279 8.59 6.48 -28.22
CA SER A 279 7.31 6.05 -27.64
C SER A 279 6.37 5.58 -28.75
N ASP A 280 5.75 4.43 -28.55
CA ASP A 280 4.67 3.94 -29.41
C ASP A 280 3.35 3.93 -28.61
N PRO A 281 2.47 4.92 -28.84
CA PRO A 281 1.20 5.01 -28.15
C PRO A 281 0.15 4.02 -28.68
N GLU A 282 0.30 3.51 -29.89
CA GLU A 282 -0.72 2.70 -30.56
C GLU A 282 -0.50 1.19 -30.39
N ASN A 283 0.73 0.74 -30.62
CA ASN A 283 1.02 -0.71 -30.63
C ASN A 283 1.45 -1.26 -29.26
N ASN A 284 1.64 -0.41 -28.25
CA ASN A 284 2.11 -0.80 -26.92
C ASN A 284 3.36 -1.70 -26.91
N SER A 285 4.23 -1.58 -27.92
CA SER A 285 5.52 -2.28 -27.98
C SER A 285 6.50 -1.55 -28.89
N LEU A 286 7.69 -1.32 -28.38
CA LEU A 286 8.80 -0.70 -29.09
C LEU A 286 9.80 -1.70 -29.67
N ALA A 287 9.61 -3.01 -29.50
CA ALA A 287 10.59 -4.02 -29.89
C ALA A 287 11.05 -3.88 -31.35
N LEU A 288 10.12 -3.76 -32.30
CA LEU A 288 10.45 -3.60 -33.73
C LEU A 288 11.15 -2.27 -34.01
N ALA A 289 10.68 -1.17 -33.41
CA ALA A 289 11.28 0.15 -33.63
C ALA A 289 12.72 0.23 -33.09
N ILE A 290 12.99 -0.39 -31.96
CA ILE A 290 14.33 -0.48 -31.37
C ILE A 290 15.25 -1.31 -32.27
N GLY A 291 14.78 -2.46 -32.77
CA GLY A 291 15.57 -3.28 -33.72
C GLY A 291 15.91 -2.55 -35.01
N GLN A 292 15.05 -1.68 -35.52
CA GLN A 292 15.33 -0.85 -36.67
C GLN A 292 16.34 0.27 -36.36
N LEU A 293 16.23 0.91 -35.20
CA LEU A 293 17.15 1.93 -34.73
C LEU A 293 18.56 1.36 -34.51
N ASP A 294 18.65 0.18 -33.92
CA ASP A 294 19.91 -0.50 -33.64
C ASP A 294 20.77 -0.68 -34.91
N GLY A 295 20.11 -1.02 -36.03
CA GLY A 295 20.78 -1.17 -37.33
C GLY A 295 21.33 0.12 -37.95
N VAL A 296 20.93 1.32 -37.45
CA VAL A 296 21.29 2.62 -38.06
C VAL A 296 22.09 3.49 -37.09
N PHE A 297 21.69 3.59 -35.85
CA PHE A 297 22.24 4.54 -34.87
C PHE A 297 22.78 3.85 -33.59
N GLY A 298 22.59 2.52 -33.45
CA GLY A 298 22.83 1.80 -32.22
C GLY A 298 21.58 1.68 -31.34
N SER A 299 21.62 0.74 -30.42
CA SER A 299 20.47 0.48 -29.54
C SER A 299 20.32 1.55 -28.46
N PRO A 300 19.13 2.16 -28.31
CA PRO A 300 18.86 3.08 -27.21
C PRO A 300 18.89 2.39 -25.83
N LEU A 301 19.03 1.08 -25.79
CA LEU A 301 19.12 0.26 -24.56
C LEU A 301 20.56 -0.22 -24.27
N ALA A 302 21.55 0.15 -25.07
CA ALA A 302 22.93 -0.34 -24.97
C ALA A 302 23.60 0.06 -23.65
N HIS A 303 23.31 1.26 -23.15
CA HIS A 303 23.94 1.86 -21.98
C HIS A 303 22.92 2.15 -20.90
N VAL A 304 22.89 1.32 -19.83
CA VAL A 304 21.94 1.43 -18.72
C VAL A 304 22.04 2.80 -18.04
N GLU A 305 23.24 3.31 -17.88
CA GLU A 305 23.58 4.60 -17.26
C GLU A 305 23.03 5.81 -18.02
N GLU A 306 22.72 5.64 -19.29
CA GLU A 306 22.15 6.70 -20.15
C GLU A 306 20.62 6.66 -20.17
N ILE A 307 20.03 5.54 -19.73
CA ILE A 307 18.57 5.41 -19.66
C ILE A 307 18.04 6.25 -18.50
N GLU A 308 17.30 7.31 -18.83
CA GLU A 308 16.62 8.14 -17.83
C GLU A 308 15.36 7.45 -17.29
N SER A 309 14.60 6.86 -18.17
CA SER A 309 13.41 6.10 -17.77
C SER A 309 12.90 5.18 -18.89
N LEU A 310 12.23 4.13 -18.47
CA LEU A 310 11.44 3.24 -19.32
C LEU A 310 9.98 3.31 -18.92
N LYS A 311 9.07 2.99 -19.85
CA LYS A 311 7.70 2.63 -19.51
C LYS A 311 7.36 1.28 -20.12
N VAL A 312 6.83 0.40 -19.28
CA VAL A 312 6.32 -0.90 -19.67
C VAL A 312 4.80 -0.92 -19.58
N PHE A 313 4.16 -1.79 -20.35
CA PHE A 313 2.71 -1.95 -20.33
C PHE A 313 2.35 -3.17 -19.49
N TYR A 314 1.67 -2.92 -18.36
CA TYR A 314 1.26 -3.96 -17.42
C TYR A 314 -0.15 -3.68 -16.90
N ALA A 315 -1.01 -4.71 -16.84
CA ALA A 315 -2.38 -4.61 -16.33
C ALA A 315 -3.18 -3.44 -16.97
N LYS A 316 -3.01 -3.21 -18.26
CA LYS A 316 -3.60 -2.10 -19.05
C LYS A 316 -3.13 -0.70 -18.61
N LYS A 317 -1.96 -0.60 -18.04
CA LYS A 317 -1.37 0.66 -17.53
C LYS A 317 0.08 0.77 -17.95
N ARG A 318 0.57 2.01 -18.05
CA ARG A 318 1.97 2.32 -18.34
C ARG A 318 2.70 2.56 -17.02
N ILE A 319 3.65 1.70 -16.73
CA ILE A 319 4.44 1.73 -15.49
C ILE A 319 5.82 2.28 -15.82
N LYS A 320 6.16 3.40 -15.21
CA LYS A 320 7.50 4.00 -15.35
C LYS A 320 8.50 3.22 -14.50
N ILE A 321 9.64 2.86 -15.09
CA ILE A 321 10.79 2.26 -14.41
C ILE A 321 11.98 3.20 -14.58
N ILE A 322 12.76 3.38 -13.54
CA ILE A 322 14.01 4.14 -13.52
C ILE A 322 15.13 3.32 -12.90
N PHE A 323 16.35 3.57 -13.34
CA PHE A 323 17.57 2.97 -12.83
C PHE A 323 18.39 4.06 -12.13
N GLU A 324 18.59 3.91 -10.81
CA GLU A 324 19.41 4.83 -10.02
C GLU A 324 20.74 4.14 -9.73
N ALA A 325 21.86 4.75 -10.06
CA ALA A 325 23.17 4.18 -9.78
C ALA A 325 23.31 3.91 -8.27
N ALA A 326 23.69 2.69 -7.91
CA ALA A 326 23.89 2.28 -6.52
C ALA A 326 25.35 2.46 -6.06
N ASP A 327 26.28 2.62 -7.03
CA ASP A 327 27.70 2.84 -6.81
C ASP A 327 28.24 3.88 -7.81
N GLU A 328 29.42 4.41 -7.52
CA GLU A 328 30.09 5.41 -8.36
C GLU A 328 30.55 4.84 -9.71
N GLU A 329 30.86 3.55 -9.75
CA GLU A 329 31.34 2.83 -10.94
C GLU A 329 30.18 2.45 -11.87
N LYS A 330 28.93 2.60 -11.40
CA LYS A 330 27.68 2.25 -12.12
C LYS A 330 27.64 0.78 -12.58
N GLU A 331 28.23 -0.09 -11.78
CA GLU A 331 28.14 -1.54 -12.00
C GLU A 331 26.87 -2.16 -11.44
N SER A 332 26.18 -1.41 -10.57
CA SER A 332 24.90 -1.82 -9.98
C SER A 332 23.92 -0.63 -9.90
N PHE A 333 22.65 -0.95 -9.96
CA PHE A 333 21.55 0.02 -9.93
C PHE A 333 20.43 -0.41 -9.01
N VAL A 334 19.80 0.56 -8.37
CA VAL A 334 18.49 0.38 -7.72
C VAL A 334 17.43 0.54 -8.80
N VAL A 335 16.60 -0.48 -8.97
CA VAL A 335 15.50 -0.44 -9.93
C VAL A 335 14.23 0.03 -9.23
N ARG A 336 13.71 1.17 -9.67
CA ARG A 336 12.49 1.74 -9.12
C ARG A 336 11.37 1.79 -10.13
N TYR A 337 10.14 1.74 -9.64
CA TYR A 337 8.96 1.85 -10.50
C TYR A 337 7.90 2.80 -9.91
N ALA A 338 7.15 3.45 -10.77
CA ALA A 338 6.00 4.26 -10.36
C ALA A 338 4.81 3.36 -10.04
N ASP A 339 4.47 3.21 -8.79
CA ASP A 339 3.42 2.32 -8.31
C ASP A 339 2.00 2.93 -8.30
N GLN A 340 1.88 4.27 -8.42
CA GLN A 340 0.59 4.99 -8.40
C GLN A 340 -0.49 4.44 -9.33
N PRO A 341 -0.15 4.05 -10.58
CA PRO A 341 -1.16 3.51 -11.48
C PRO A 341 -1.73 2.16 -11.01
N LEU A 342 -1.01 1.41 -10.18
CA LEU A 342 -1.35 0.05 -9.76
C LEU A 342 -2.15 0.06 -8.46
N ASN A 343 -3.09 -0.87 -8.33
CA ASN A 343 -3.69 -1.18 -7.04
C ASN A 343 -2.79 -2.15 -6.25
N GLY A 344 -3.10 -2.39 -4.97
CA GLY A 344 -2.26 -3.20 -4.08
C GLY A 344 -2.00 -4.65 -4.57
N THR A 345 -2.99 -5.28 -5.20
CA THR A 345 -2.83 -6.62 -5.80
C THR A 345 -1.92 -6.56 -7.03
N GLN A 346 -2.19 -5.62 -7.94
CA GLN A 346 -1.38 -5.43 -9.14
C GLN A 346 0.08 -5.06 -8.82
N ARG A 347 0.34 -4.34 -7.72
CA ARG A 347 1.71 -4.06 -7.27
C ARG A 347 2.44 -5.33 -6.89
N ARG A 348 1.82 -6.16 -6.05
CA ARG A 348 2.42 -7.44 -5.63
C ARG A 348 2.67 -8.37 -6.81
N GLU A 349 1.70 -8.48 -7.70
CA GLU A 349 1.82 -9.28 -8.92
C GLU A 349 2.94 -8.73 -9.83
N PHE A 350 3.08 -7.41 -9.96
CA PHE A 350 4.14 -6.79 -10.73
C PHE A 350 5.52 -6.99 -10.08
N GLU A 351 5.61 -6.82 -8.76
CA GLU A 351 6.83 -7.07 -7.99
C GLU A 351 7.25 -8.54 -8.09
N SER A 352 6.30 -9.49 -7.92
CA SER A 352 6.53 -10.93 -8.15
C SER A 352 6.97 -11.24 -9.57
N LEU A 353 6.32 -10.66 -10.58
CA LEU A 353 6.71 -10.84 -11.98
C LEU A 353 8.15 -10.40 -12.22
N MET A 354 8.55 -9.24 -11.70
CA MET A 354 9.91 -8.73 -11.83
C MET A 354 10.93 -9.62 -11.12
N GLU A 355 10.59 -10.12 -9.94
CA GLU A 355 11.49 -10.98 -9.17
C GLU A 355 11.56 -12.40 -9.72
N GLU A 356 10.44 -13.06 -9.99
CA GLU A 356 10.38 -14.45 -10.42
C GLU A 356 10.81 -14.63 -11.87
N THR A 357 10.42 -13.70 -12.75
CA THR A 357 10.69 -13.82 -14.19
C THR A 357 12.04 -13.22 -14.59
N TYR A 358 12.41 -12.10 -13.97
CA TYR A 358 13.61 -11.34 -14.36
C TYR A 358 14.71 -11.36 -13.28
N GLY A 359 14.43 -11.87 -12.09
CA GLY A 359 15.38 -11.91 -10.97
C GLY A 359 15.74 -10.50 -10.46
N ILE A 360 14.84 -9.54 -10.62
CA ILE A 360 15.05 -8.13 -10.26
C ILE A 360 14.03 -7.71 -9.22
N THR A 361 14.52 -7.31 -8.05
CA THR A 361 13.67 -6.66 -7.05
C THR A 361 13.48 -5.20 -7.40
N VAL A 362 12.23 -4.76 -7.51
CA VAL A 362 11.87 -3.37 -7.83
C VAL A 362 11.33 -2.65 -6.59
N LEU A 363 11.68 -1.37 -6.45
CA LEU A 363 11.25 -0.52 -5.34
C LEU A 363 10.35 0.60 -5.84
N SER A 364 9.35 1.01 -5.03
CA SER A 364 8.47 2.12 -5.39
C SER A 364 9.22 3.46 -5.41
N THR A 365 9.02 4.29 -6.46
CA THR A 365 9.59 5.64 -6.55
C THR A 365 9.00 6.63 -5.57
N GLU A 366 7.75 6.41 -5.13
CA GLU A 366 7.01 7.39 -4.32
C GLU A 366 7.29 7.28 -2.82
N LYS A 367 8.10 6.31 -2.45
CA LYS A 367 8.31 5.94 -1.06
C LYS A 367 9.77 5.85 -0.67
N CYS A 368 10.62 6.49 -1.45
CA CYS A 368 11.91 6.90 -0.97
C CYS A 368 11.71 8.10 -0.07
N TYR A 369 12.05 7.92 1.18
CA TYR A 369 12.30 9.05 2.03
C TYR A 369 13.66 9.61 1.61
N ALA A 370 13.66 10.78 0.99
CA ALA A 370 14.91 11.50 0.76
C ALA A 370 15.52 11.81 2.13
N ASP A 371 16.83 11.59 2.25
CA ASP A 371 17.64 11.93 3.41
C ASP A 371 17.52 13.41 3.76
#